data_de8b354df5d24a11b4f24ddac30bcd9c
#
_entry.id   de8b354df5d24a11b4f24ddac30bcd9c
#
_cell.length_a   1.000
_cell.length_b   1.000
_cell.length_c   1.000
_cell.angle_alpha   90.00
_cell.angle_beta   90.00
_cell.angle_gamma   90.00
#
_symmetry.space_group_name_H-M   'P 1'
#
loop_
_entity.id
_entity.type
_entity.pdbx_description
1 polymer ?
#
loop_
_entity_poly.entity_id
_entity_poly.type
_entity_poly.pdbx_seq_one_letter_code
_entity_poly.pdbx_strand_id
1 'polypeptide(L)'
;MPSKENFNDRMLSLGLARVSEAAAIASAKLIGRGDEKAADQAAVDAMRTQLNMLDIAGVVVIGEGERDEAPMLFIGEEVGTGTGPGVDIALDPLEGTTLTAKDMPNALAVIALGPRGSMLHAPDVYMDKLAIGPNYPTDLVTL
;
A
#
# COMPACT_ATOMS: atom_id res chain seq x y z
N MET A 1 9.25 -26.36 -15.41
CA MET A 1 8.44 -25.83 -14.31
C MET A 1 9.21 -24.69 -13.70
N PRO A 2 8.68 -23.48 -13.61
CA PRO A 2 9.39 -22.41 -12.90
C PRO A 2 9.51 -22.85 -11.43
N SER A 3 10.72 -22.70 -10.88
CA SER A 3 11.01 -22.91 -9.48
C SER A 3 10.02 -22.08 -8.65
N LYS A 4 9.35 -22.69 -7.68
CA LYS A 4 8.67 -21.95 -6.63
C LYS A 4 9.77 -21.15 -5.93
N GLU A 5 9.90 -19.88 -6.26
CA GLU A 5 10.68 -18.96 -5.45
C GLU A 5 10.12 -19.07 -4.04
N ASN A 6 10.98 -19.48 -3.10
CA ASN A 6 10.63 -19.57 -1.70
C ASN A 6 10.42 -18.14 -1.19
N PHE A 7 9.18 -17.68 -1.33
CA PHE A 7 8.72 -16.45 -0.72
C PHE A 7 8.86 -16.63 0.80
N ASN A 8 9.87 -16.03 1.39
CA ASN A 8 10.09 -16.13 2.83
C ASN A 8 9.10 -15.20 3.56
N ASP A 9 7.86 -15.63 3.58
CA ASP A 9 6.68 -14.92 4.05
C ASP A 9 6.87 -14.29 5.44
N ARG A 10 7.56 -15.01 6.34
CA ARG A 10 7.72 -14.56 7.72
C ARG A 10 8.63 -13.33 7.86
N MET A 11 9.72 -13.26 7.11
CA MET A 11 10.64 -12.11 7.17
C MET A 11 10.04 -10.90 6.48
N LEU A 12 9.34 -11.11 5.37
CA LEU A 12 8.65 -10.04 4.67
C LEU A 12 7.49 -9.48 5.49
N SER A 13 6.72 -10.30 6.20
CA SER A 13 5.63 -9.83 7.07
C SER A 13 6.12 -8.86 8.14
N LEU A 14 7.26 -9.16 8.78
CA LEU A 14 7.86 -8.24 9.75
C LEU A 14 8.39 -6.97 9.08
N GLY A 15 8.98 -7.09 7.89
CA GLY A 15 9.44 -5.95 7.11
C GLY A 15 8.29 -5.01 6.75
N LEU A 16 7.16 -5.56 6.28
CA LEU A 16 5.97 -4.77 5.96
C LEU A 16 5.35 -4.09 7.18
N ALA A 17 5.33 -4.75 8.34
CA ALA A 17 4.89 -4.11 9.57
C ALA A 17 5.74 -2.87 9.90
N ARG A 18 7.05 -2.94 9.70
CA ARG A 18 7.94 -1.78 9.90
C ARG A 18 7.69 -0.65 8.90
N VAL A 19 7.29 -0.98 7.68
CA VAL A 19 6.93 0.01 6.64
C VAL A 19 5.69 0.80 7.08
N SER A 20 4.61 0.12 7.48
CA SER A 20 3.38 0.80 7.94
C SER A 20 3.59 1.54 9.27
N GLU A 21 4.36 0.98 10.21
CA GLU A 21 4.74 1.66 11.46
C GLU A 21 5.48 2.98 11.20
N ALA A 22 6.41 2.99 10.25
CA ALA A 22 7.18 4.21 9.92
C ALA A 22 6.27 5.32 9.40
N ALA A 23 5.34 5.00 8.50
CA ALA A 23 4.35 5.94 7.99
C ALA A 23 3.47 6.49 9.12
N ALA A 24 2.94 5.61 9.97
CA ALA A 24 2.11 5.99 11.10
C ALA A 24 2.86 6.90 12.11
N ILE A 25 4.11 6.57 12.43
CA ILE A 25 4.95 7.37 13.35
C ILE A 25 5.26 8.75 12.74
N ALA A 26 5.53 8.80 11.45
CA ALA A 26 5.85 10.07 10.78
C ALA A 26 4.64 11.00 10.76
N SER A 27 3.47 10.52 10.34
CA SER A 27 2.22 11.29 10.29
C SER A 27 1.70 11.67 11.67
N ALA A 28 1.92 10.81 12.69
CA ALA A 28 1.48 11.09 14.07
C ALA A 28 2.08 12.37 14.66
N LYS A 29 3.26 12.79 14.21
CA LYS A 29 3.88 14.07 14.63
C LYS A 29 3.10 15.30 14.16
N LEU A 30 2.20 15.11 13.20
CA LEU A 30 1.40 16.17 12.57
C LEU A 30 -0.08 16.11 12.97
N ILE A 31 -0.44 15.24 13.91
CA ILE A 31 -1.81 15.18 14.47
C ILE A 31 -2.24 16.55 15.01
N GLY A 32 -3.44 16.98 14.62
CA GLY A 32 -4.04 18.22 15.09
C GLY A 32 -3.39 19.49 14.57
N ARG A 33 -2.49 19.39 13.59
CA ARG A 33 -1.79 20.57 13.00
C ARG A 33 -2.61 21.29 11.92
N GLY A 34 -3.69 20.71 11.45
CA GLY A 34 -4.55 21.28 10.41
C GLY A 34 -3.95 21.24 9.00
N ASP A 35 -2.82 20.55 8.81
CA ASP A 35 -2.14 20.45 7.52
C ASP A 35 -2.18 19.00 7.00
N GLU A 36 -3.20 18.73 6.18
CA GLU A 36 -3.43 17.39 5.59
C GLU A 36 -2.27 17.00 4.66
N LYS A 37 -1.78 17.94 3.85
CA LYS A 37 -0.73 17.67 2.87
C LYS A 37 0.61 17.36 3.55
N ALA A 38 0.95 18.07 4.60
CA ALA A 38 2.17 17.80 5.34
C ALA A 38 2.11 16.45 6.05
N ALA A 39 0.95 16.07 6.60
CA ALA A 39 0.75 14.77 7.24
C ALA A 39 0.88 13.61 6.24
N ASP A 40 0.25 13.76 5.09
CA ASP A 40 0.32 12.82 3.97
C ASP A 40 1.76 12.66 3.46
N GLN A 41 2.42 13.76 3.11
CA GLN A 41 3.79 13.75 2.61
C GLN A 41 4.76 13.08 3.60
N ALA A 42 4.59 13.33 4.90
CA ALA A 42 5.43 12.69 5.92
C ALA A 42 5.25 11.17 5.96
N ALA A 43 4.01 10.69 5.80
CA ALA A 43 3.71 9.26 5.74
C ALA A 43 4.28 8.62 4.46
N VAL A 44 4.09 9.25 3.31
CA VAL A 44 4.61 8.81 2.00
C VAL A 44 6.13 8.68 2.03
N ASP A 45 6.84 9.70 2.49
CA ASP A 45 8.31 9.73 2.56
C ASP A 45 8.85 8.62 3.46
N ALA A 46 8.22 8.44 4.62
CA ALA A 46 8.62 7.40 5.58
C ALA A 46 8.36 5.99 5.05
N MET A 47 7.18 5.76 4.47
CA MET A 47 6.81 4.48 3.86
C MET A 47 7.76 4.10 2.72
N ARG A 48 7.99 5.02 1.79
CA ARG A 48 8.90 4.82 0.66
C ARG A 48 10.33 4.52 1.10
N THR A 49 10.82 5.25 2.09
CA THR A 49 12.17 5.03 2.63
C THR A 49 12.32 3.61 3.19
N GLN A 50 11.33 3.14 3.93
CA GLN A 50 11.36 1.79 4.50
C GLN A 50 11.16 0.70 3.44
N LEU A 51 10.27 0.92 2.46
CA LEU A 51 10.10 -0.01 1.34
C LEU A 51 11.40 -0.23 0.57
N ASN A 52 12.15 0.83 0.31
CA ASN A 52 13.41 0.76 -0.43
C ASN A 52 14.55 0.04 0.31
N MET A 53 14.37 -0.26 1.60
CA MET A 53 15.29 -1.10 2.38
C MET A 53 14.97 -2.60 2.31
N LEU A 54 13.79 -2.97 1.81
CA LEU A 54 13.38 -4.37 1.71
C LEU A 54 14.06 -5.04 0.51
N ASP A 55 14.48 -6.29 0.70
CA ASP A 55 15.04 -7.10 -0.38
C ASP A 55 13.93 -7.70 -1.24
N ILE A 56 13.31 -6.84 -2.04
CA ILE A 56 12.24 -7.13 -2.99
C ILE A 56 12.47 -6.38 -4.30
N ALA A 57 11.91 -6.90 -5.38
CA ALA A 57 11.69 -6.18 -6.62
C ALA A 57 10.19 -5.83 -6.70
N GLY A 58 9.79 -4.77 -5.97
CA GLY A 58 8.41 -4.38 -5.81
C GLY A 58 7.91 -3.47 -6.93
N VAL A 59 6.62 -3.56 -7.27
CA VAL A 59 5.91 -2.57 -8.09
C VAL A 59 4.62 -2.20 -7.39
N VAL A 60 4.38 -0.91 -7.26
CA VAL A 60 3.12 -0.38 -6.74
C VAL A 60 2.04 -0.60 -7.79
N VAL A 61 1.02 -1.39 -7.45
CA VAL A 61 -0.13 -1.70 -8.31
C VAL A 61 -1.34 -0.85 -7.93
N ILE A 62 -1.50 -0.60 -6.63
CA ILE A 62 -2.48 0.32 -6.07
C ILE A 62 -1.72 1.25 -5.12
N GLY A 63 -1.77 2.55 -5.35
CA GLY A 63 -0.97 3.53 -4.63
C GLY A 63 -1.59 4.92 -4.64
N GLU A 64 -0.76 5.95 -4.55
CA GLU A 64 -1.11 7.36 -4.38
C GLU A 64 -1.48 8.07 -5.71
N GLY A 65 -2.24 7.43 -6.58
CA GLY A 65 -2.67 8.00 -7.86
C GLY A 65 -1.68 7.75 -9.00
N GLU A 66 -1.82 8.54 -10.05
CA GLU A 66 -1.02 8.44 -11.27
C GLU A 66 0.31 9.20 -11.11
N ARG A 67 1.32 8.81 -11.92
CA ARG A 67 2.68 9.35 -11.86
C ARG A 67 2.78 10.87 -11.86
N ASP A 68 1.91 11.53 -12.62
CA ASP A 68 1.95 12.99 -12.80
C ASP A 68 1.17 13.75 -11.69
N GLU A 69 0.42 13.03 -10.87
CA GLU A 69 -0.43 13.60 -9.81
C GLU A 69 0.16 13.40 -8.41
N ALA A 70 0.94 12.34 -8.22
CA ALA A 70 1.55 12.02 -6.94
C ALA A 70 3.07 12.03 -7.03
N PRO A 71 3.76 12.72 -6.12
CA PRO A 71 5.22 12.81 -6.14
C PRO A 71 5.92 11.50 -5.81
N MET A 72 5.26 10.56 -5.11
CA MET A 72 5.82 9.29 -4.64
C MET A 72 4.77 8.21 -4.46
N LEU A 73 5.19 6.94 -4.54
CA LEU A 73 4.35 5.74 -4.38
C LEU A 73 3.18 5.69 -5.37
N PHE A 74 3.41 6.23 -6.57
CA PHE A 74 2.43 6.22 -7.65
C PHE A 74 2.31 4.83 -8.28
N ILE A 75 1.20 4.58 -8.97
CA ILE A 75 0.96 3.33 -9.70
C ILE A 75 2.06 3.10 -10.74
N GLY A 76 2.74 1.96 -10.65
CA GLY A 76 3.88 1.59 -11.50
C GLY A 76 5.25 1.99 -10.93
N GLU A 77 5.31 2.65 -9.77
CA GLU A 77 6.60 2.94 -9.12
C GLU A 77 7.28 1.64 -8.68
N GLU A 78 8.58 1.54 -8.99
CA GLU A 78 9.44 0.43 -8.54
C GLU A 78 10.04 0.76 -7.18
N VAL A 79 9.93 -0.18 -6.23
CA VAL A 79 10.42 -0.03 -4.87
C VAL A 79 11.15 -1.30 -4.39
N GLY A 80 11.92 -1.14 -3.32
CA GLY A 80 12.78 -2.20 -2.79
C GLY A 80 14.20 -2.11 -3.35
N THR A 81 15.04 -3.06 -2.98
CA THR A 81 16.43 -3.12 -3.47
C THR A 81 16.55 -3.53 -4.94
N GLY A 82 15.48 -4.10 -5.50
CA GLY A 82 15.44 -4.62 -6.87
C GLY A 82 16.05 -6.02 -7.03
N THR A 83 16.58 -6.63 -5.97
CA THR A 83 17.30 -7.92 -6.03
C THR A 83 16.54 -9.09 -5.44
N GLY A 84 15.48 -8.85 -4.67
CA GLY A 84 14.67 -9.89 -4.05
C GLY A 84 13.54 -10.41 -4.95
N PRO A 85 12.55 -11.12 -4.38
CA PRO A 85 11.42 -11.64 -5.13
C PRO A 85 10.61 -10.53 -5.78
N GLY A 86 10.07 -10.80 -6.98
CA GLY A 86 9.14 -9.91 -7.67
C GLY A 86 7.78 -9.89 -6.98
N VAL A 87 7.33 -8.70 -6.58
CA VAL A 87 6.08 -8.54 -5.83
C VAL A 87 5.25 -7.38 -6.35
N ASP A 88 3.92 -7.52 -6.22
CA ASP A 88 2.94 -6.45 -6.37
C ASP A 88 2.65 -5.85 -5.00
N ILE A 89 2.47 -4.56 -4.95
CA ILE A 89 2.21 -3.81 -3.72
C ILE A 89 0.95 -2.96 -3.90
N ALA A 90 0.07 -3.02 -2.89
CA ALA A 90 -1.04 -2.11 -2.72
C ALA A 90 -0.85 -1.38 -1.39
N LEU A 91 -0.96 -0.05 -1.39
CA LEU A 91 -0.69 0.75 -0.21
C LEU A 91 -1.55 2.02 -0.16
N ASP A 92 -1.67 2.51 1.06
CA ASP A 92 -2.11 3.86 1.40
C ASP A 92 -1.31 4.31 2.63
N PRO A 93 -0.37 5.25 2.49
CA PRO A 93 0.50 5.67 3.58
C PRO A 93 -0.26 6.37 4.71
N LEU A 94 -1.33 7.07 4.40
CA LEU A 94 -2.19 7.75 5.36
C LEU A 94 -3.65 7.79 4.92
N GLU A 95 -4.35 6.70 5.09
CA GLU A 95 -5.80 6.63 4.99
C GLU A 95 -6.43 7.52 6.06
N GLY A 96 -7.05 8.62 5.63
CA GLY A 96 -7.66 9.61 6.52
C GLY A 96 -6.73 10.77 6.88
N THR A 97 -6.18 11.47 5.89
CA THR A 97 -5.36 12.68 6.04
C THR A 97 -6.09 13.77 6.83
N THR A 98 -7.38 13.98 6.56
CA THR A 98 -8.25 14.91 7.30
C THR A 98 -8.41 14.50 8.76
N LEU A 99 -8.53 13.21 9.06
CA LEU A 99 -8.63 12.70 10.43
C LEU A 99 -7.38 13.04 11.22
N THR A 100 -6.21 12.81 10.64
CA THR A 100 -4.92 13.15 11.25
C THR A 100 -4.79 14.67 11.48
N ALA A 101 -5.05 15.47 10.46
CA ALA A 101 -4.93 16.93 10.55
C ALA A 101 -5.84 17.54 11.63
N LYS A 102 -6.99 16.94 11.89
CA LYS A 102 -8.01 17.40 12.86
C LYS A 102 -7.97 16.70 14.21
N ASP A 103 -6.97 15.86 14.48
CA ASP A 103 -6.89 15.06 15.71
C ASP A 103 -8.14 14.18 15.93
N MET A 104 -8.59 13.53 14.86
CA MET A 104 -9.73 12.62 14.89
C MET A 104 -9.23 11.17 14.87
N PRO A 105 -9.99 10.22 15.46
CA PRO A 105 -9.60 8.82 15.48
C PRO A 105 -9.76 8.14 14.11
N ASN A 106 -9.14 6.94 13.98
CA ASN A 106 -9.30 5.98 12.87
C ASN A 106 -8.52 6.29 11.59
N ALA A 107 -7.52 7.16 11.62
CA ALA A 107 -6.54 7.20 10.53
C ALA A 107 -5.69 5.91 10.53
N LEU A 108 -5.32 5.41 9.36
CA LEU A 108 -4.61 4.15 9.17
C LEU A 108 -3.43 4.34 8.23
N ALA A 109 -2.39 3.50 8.38
CA ALA A 109 -1.36 3.26 7.38
C ALA A 109 -1.49 1.82 6.90
N VAL A 110 -1.69 1.62 5.60
CA VAL A 110 -2.07 0.31 5.05
C VAL A 110 -1.09 -0.12 3.96
N ILE A 111 -0.69 -1.39 4.00
CA ILE A 111 0.10 -2.00 2.94
C ILE A 111 -0.27 -3.48 2.78
N ALA A 112 -0.35 -3.93 1.55
CA ALA A 112 -0.47 -5.33 1.18
C ALA A 112 0.56 -5.68 0.13
N LEU A 113 1.09 -6.91 0.19
CA LEU A 113 2.09 -7.42 -0.72
C LEU A 113 1.69 -8.83 -1.17
N GLY A 114 1.86 -9.10 -2.45
CA GLY A 114 1.62 -10.40 -3.06
C GLY A 114 2.64 -10.73 -4.14
N PRO A 115 2.70 -11.98 -4.61
CA PRO A 115 3.55 -12.34 -5.74
C PRO A 115 3.28 -11.47 -6.96
N ARG A 116 4.30 -11.21 -7.78
CA ARG A 116 4.16 -10.43 -9.02
C ARG A 116 3.03 -10.96 -9.90
N GLY A 117 2.12 -10.05 -10.31
CA GLY A 117 0.97 -10.36 -11.15
C GLY A 117 -0.21 -10.99 -10.41
N SER A 118 -0.20 -11.00 -9.07
CA SER A 118 -1.29 -11.58 -8.27
C SER A 118 -2.37 -10.58 -7.86
N MET A 119 -2.09 -9.28 -7.97
CA MET A 119 -3.05 -8.24 -7.61
C MET A 119 -3.83 -7.72 -8.81
N LEU A 120 -5.11 -7.46 -8.60
CA LEU A 120 -5.95 -6.79 -9.58
C LEU A 120 -5.50 -5.32 -9.69
N HIS A 121 -5.24 -4.87 -10.91
CA HIS A 121 -5.04 -3.45 -11.21
C HIS A 121 -6.42 -2.75 -11.18
N ALA A 122 -6.87 -2.42 -9.99
CA ALA A 122 -8.13 -1.74 -9.81
C ALA A 122 -7.98 -0.25 -10.18
N PRO A 123 -8.98 0.35 -10.87
CA PRO A 123 -8.98 1.79 -11.08
C PRO A 123 -9.08 2.55 -9.75
N ASP A 124 -8.43 3.71 -9.66
CA ASP A 124 -8.48 4.58 -8.48
C ASP A 124 -9.82 5.35 -8.45
N VAL A 125 -10.89 4.61 -8.16
CA VAL A 125 -12.26 5.15 -8.06
C VAL A 125 -13.03 4.44 -6.95
N TYR A 126 -13.99 5.13 -6.36
CA TYR A 126 -14.96 4.48 -5.49
C TYR A 126 -15.82 3.50 -6.29
N MET A 127 -16.02 2.31 -5.76
CA MET A 127 -16.82 1.28 -6.41
C MET A 127 -17.60 0.46 -5.38
N ASP A 128 -18.74 -0.02 -5.79
CA ASP A 128 -19.50 -1.01 -5.03
C ASP A 128 -18.78 -2.36 -5.10
N LYS A 129 -18.63 -3.00 -3.95
CA LYS A 129 -17.95 -4.29 -3.84
C LYS A 129 -18.90 -5.31 -3.23
N LEU A 130 -19.08 -6.43 -3.92
CA LEU A 130 -19.89 -7.56 -3.46
C LEU A 130 -19.02 -8.81 -3.31
N ALA A 131 -18.98 -9.38 -2.13
CA ALA A 131 -18.34 -10.67 -1.88
C ALA A 131 -19.39 -11.71 -1.46
N ILE A 132 -19.38 -12.87 -2.14
CA ILE A 132 -20.26 -13.99 -1.83
C ILE A 132 -19.44 -15.24 -1.49
N GLY A 133 -20.04 -16.17 -0.76
CA GLY A 133 -19.38 -17.42 -0.36
C GLY A 133 -19.06 -18.34 -1.55
N PRO A 134 -18.25 -19.39 -1.35
CA PRO A 134 -17.63 -20.15 -2.44
C PRO A 134 -18.57 -21.09 -3.19
N ASN A 135 -19.79 -21.32 -2.76
CA ASN A 135 -20.69 -22.37 -3.31
C ASN A 135 -21.86 -21.78 -4.11
N TYR A 136 -21.74 -20.56 -4.60
CA TYR A 136 -22.76 -19.94 -5.46
C TYR A 136 -22.32 -19.94 -6.93
N PRO A 137 -23.26 -20.02 -7.88
CA PRO A 137 -22.94 -19.85 -9.30
C PRO A 137 -22.27 -18.50 -9.56
N THR A 138 -21.29 -18.49 -10.48
CA THR A 138 -20.52 -17.28 -10.83
C THR A 138 -21.36 -16.22 -11.57
N ASP A 139 -22.51 -16.61 -12.08
CA ASP A 139 -23.46 -15.78 -12.82
C ASP A 139 -24.67 -15.34 -11.96
N LEU A 140 -24.61 -15.56 -10.65
CA LEU A 140 -25.69 -15.20 -9.73
C LEU A 140 -25.92 -13.69 -9.67
N VAL A 141 -24.87 -12.91 -9.86
CA VAL A 141 -24.92 -11.44 -9.88
C VAL A 141 -24.26 -10.95 -11.15
N THR A 142 -24.98 -10.16 -11.93
CA THR A 142 -24.45 -9.39 -13.05
C THR A 142 -24.39 -7.93 -12.62
N LEU A 143 -23.21 -7.31 -12.78
CA LEU A 143 -22.99 -5.86 -12.57
C LEU A 143 -23.33 -5.09 -13.84
#